data_2b034d46ce7cf03bf87b0bca894ab79d
#
_entry.id   2b034d46ce7cf03bf87b0bca894ab79d
#
_cell.length_a   1.000
_cell.length_b   1.000
_cell.length_c   1.000
_cell.angle_alpha   90.00
_cell.angle_beta   90.00
_cell.angle_gamma   90.00
#
_symmetry.space_group_name_H-M   'P 1'
#
loop_
_entity.id
_entity.type
_entity.pdbx_description
1 polymer ?
#
loop_
_entity_poly.entity_id
_entity_poly.type
_entity_poly.pdbx_seq_one_letter_code
_entity_poly.pdbx_strand_id
1 'polypeptide(L)'
;MERLRILVLFGGCSSEHEVSLQSAHGVLTHMDPERYCPIPVGITREGAWYVYTGPLDAIPGGRWQREAACVPCTLRLDRGNQALVLLDGSGREVAFDLAFPVLHGRNGEDGTVQGALELAGVPLVGCGTLSSALCMDKDRAHKLAALAGVRVPRSRLFPEDCAFEELRTAAETLGWPLFVKPVRAGSSFGVSRVEEPAQLAPAVEAAFRHDGEILLEEAIPGFEVGCAVLGNRELTVGAVDEVELSRGFFNYTEKYPLQTSAIHCPARIAPQKAAEIRETAKVLYRALGCRGFARVDLFLTPWGEIVFNEVNTIPGFTPHSRYPAMMRAAGIPFRELVSRLIQLGAEL
;
A
#
# COMPACT_ATOMS: atom_id res chain seq x y z
N MET A 1 -13.00 29.59 10.33
CA MET A 1 -13.46 28.19 10.45
C MET A 1 -12.46 27.46 11.36
N GLU A 2 -12.95 26.58 12.22
CA GLU A 2 -12.07 25.75 13.04
C GLU A 2 -11.29 24.78 12.14
N ARG A 3 -10.00 24.59 12.41
CA ARG A 3 -9.15 23.68 11.61
C ARG A 3 -9.48 22.24 11.96
N LEU A 4 -9.59 21.36 10.96
CA LEU A 4 -9.75 19.92 11.17
C LEU A 4 -8.48 19.33 11.82
N ARG A 5 -8.67 18.59 12.90
CA ARG A 5 -7.60 17.88 13.63
C ARG A 5 -7.39 16.52 13.00
N ILE A 6 -6.24 16.32 12.40
CA ILE A 6 -5.91 15.13 11.61
C ILE A 6 -4.92 14.26 12.39
N LEU A 7 -5.38 13.09 12.83
CA LEU A 7 -4.53 12.07 13.43
C LEU A 7 -3.68 11.41 12.33
N VAL A 8 -2.39 11.68 12.29
CA VAL A 8 -1.46 11.09 11.31
C VAL A 8 -0.70 9.95 11.97
N LEU A 9 -1.02 8.71 11.58
CA LEU A 9 -0.36 7.50 12.08
C LEU A 9 0.84 7.17 11.21
N PHE A 10 2.00 6.93 11.82
CA PHE A 10 3.24 6.60 11.09
C PHE A 10 4.11 5.59 11.84
N GLY A 11 5.05 4.96 11.13
CA GLY A 11 5.92 3.91 11.66
C GLY A 11 5.33 2.51 11.48
N GLY A 12 4.99 1.82 12.56
CA GLY A 12 4.36 0.51 12.54
C GLY A 12 5.34 -0.66 12.61
N CYS A 13 4.80 -1.88 12.75
CA CYS A 13 5.56 -3.10 13.03
C CYS A 13 6.12 -3.80 11.77
N SER A 14 5.81 -3.27 10.58
CA SER A 14 6.20 -3.91 9.33
C SER A 14 7.67 -3.65 8.97
N SER A 15 8.17 -4.42 8.03
CA SER A 15 9.48 -4.19 7.39
C SER A 15 9.57 -2.86 6.64
N GLU A 16 8.42 -2.23 6.34
CA GLU A 16 8.30 -0.95 5.63
C GLU A 16 8.21 0.26 6.58
N HIS A 17 8.56 0.07 7.86
CA HIS A 17 8.58 1.13 8.88
C HIS A 17 9.26 2.42 8.40
N GLU A 18 10.47 2.31 7.83
CA GLU A 18 11.24 3.47 7.37
C GLU A 18 10.55 4.22 6.21
N VAL A 19 9.85 3.49 5.34
CA VAL A 19 9.06 4.08 4.25
C VAL A 19 7.90 4.89 4.80
N SER A 20 7.25 4.38 5.84
CA SER A 20 6.20 5.09 6.57
C SER A 20 6.69 6.40 7.18
N LEU A 21 7.88 6.40 7.80
CA LEU A 21 8.48 7.63 8.36
C LEU A 21 8.69 8.69 7.29
N GLN A 22 9.22 8.31 6.13
CA GLN A 22 9.43 9.24 4.99
C GLN A 22 8.11 9.76 4.43
N SER A 23 7.13 8.86 4.22
CA SER A 23 5.81 9.21 3.72
C SER A 23 5.08 10.17 4.66
N ALA A 24 5.10 9.89 5.97
CA ALA A 24 4.45 10.74 6.97
C ALA A 24 5.09 12.13 7.07
N HIS A 25 6.41 12.22 7.01
CA HIS A 25 7.09 13.51 6.93
C HIS A 25 6.62 14.30 5.71
N GLY A 26 6.53 13.65 4.54
CA GLY A 26 5.99 14.27 3.33
C GLY A 26 4.56 14.79 3.53
N VAL A 27 3.66 13.97 4.09
CA VAL A 27 2.27 14.37 4.38
C VAL A 27 2.21 15.54 5.35
N LEU A 28 2.87 15.43 6.51
CA LEU A 28 2.85 16.44 7.58
C LEU A 28 3.38 17.80 7.14
N THR A 29 4.46 17.82 6.36
CA THR A 29 5.07 19.07 5.87
C THR A 29 4.28 19.73 4.74
N HIS A 30 3.38 19.00 4.06
CA HIS A 30 2.57 19.52 2.97
C HIS A 30 1.09 19.71 3.33
N MET A 31 0.67 19.39 4.56
CA MET A 31 -0.66 19.78 5.05
C MET A 31 -0.82 21.30 5.06
N ASP A 32 -2.01 21.77 4.67
CA ASP A 32 -2.35 23.17 4.71
C ASP A 32 -2.58 23.63 6.18
N PRO A 33 -1.69 24.43 6.77
CA PRO A 33 -1.78 24.81 8.19
C PRO A 33 -2.94 25.77 8.48
N GLU A 34 -3.57 26.37 7.46
CA GLU A 34 -4.76 27.20 7.65
C GLU A 34 -6.03 26.35 7.79
N ARG A 35 -6.02 25.14 7.23
CA ARG A 35 -7.18 24.24 7.18
C ARG A 35 -7.08 23.07 8.15
N TYR A 36 -5.88 22.58 8.41
CA TYR A 36 -5.63 21.35 9.15
C TYR A 36 -4.71 21.57 10.35
N CYS A 37 -4.97 20.81 11.42
CA CYS A 37 -4.13 20.72 12.60
C CYS A 37 -3.65 19.27 12.74
N PRO A 38 -2.44 18.92 12.30
CA PRO A 38 -1.94 17.56 12.39
C PRO A 38 -1.64 17.17 13.84
N ILE A 39 -1.98 15.94 14.19
CA ILE A 39 -1.62 15.25 15.43
C ILE A 39 -0.77 14.03 15.03
N PRO A 40 0.56 14.17 15.01
CA PRO A 40 1.45 13.07 14.67
C PRO A 40 1.43 11.99 15.77
N VAL A 41 1.21 10.72 15.37
CA VAL A 41 1.29 9.58 16.26
C VAL A 41 2.23 8.55 15.68
N GLY A 42 3.36 8.37 16.34
CA GLY A 42 4.36 7.38 15.98
C GLY A 42 4.06 6.02 16.60
N ILE A 43 4.14 4.98 15.79
CA ILE A 43 4.03 3.58 16.22
C ILE A 43 5.40 2.96 16.09
N THR A 44 5.93 2.42 17.20
CA THR A 44 7.26 1.76 17.18
C THR A 44 7.21 0.42 16.45
N ARG A 45 8.37 -0.20 16.23
CA ARG A 45 8.45 -1.56 15.65
C ARG A 45 7.82 -2.63 16.53
N GLU A 46 7.78 -2.38 17.85
CA GLU A 46 7.14 -3.24 18.85
C GLU A 46 5.63 -3.00 18.98
N GLY A 47 5.09 -1.96 18.30
CA GLY A 47 3.66 -1.64 18.28
C GLY A 47 3.21 -0.65 19.36
N ALA A 48 4.11 0.00 20.07
CA ALA A 48 3.76 1.03 21.05
C ALA A 48 3.43 2.36 20.35
N TRP A 49 2.36 3.03 20.79
CA TRP A 49 1.85 4.27 20.21
C TRP A 49 2.23 5.48 21.06
N TYR A 50 2.69 6.54 20.41
CA TYR A 50 3.10 7.79 21.05
C TYR A 50 2.54 9.00 20.30
N VAL A 51 1.85 9.91 21.00
CA VAL A 51 1.65 11.27 20.48
C VAL A 51 3.01 11.96 20.42
N TYR A 52 3.35 12.47 19.26
CA TYR A 52 4.63 13.12 19.00
C TYR A 52 4.44 14.63 18.77
N THR A 53 5.11 15.44 19.57
CA THR A 53 5.04 16.92 19.51
C THR A 53 6.39 17.59 19.18
N GLY A 54 7.40 16.78 18.82
CA GLY A 54 8.73 17.27 18.46
C GLY A 54 8.86 17.75 17.00
N PRO A 55 10.10 18.11 16.61
CA PRO A 55 10.38 18.56 15.24
C PRO A 55 10.06 17.50 14.18
N LEU A 56 9.35 17.86 13.10
CA LEU A 56 8.99 16.91 12.03
C LEU A 56 10.22 16.29 11.36
N ASP A 57 11.33 17.02 11.26
CA ASP A 57 12.60 16.54 10.69
C ASP A 57 13.29 15.44 11.52
N ALA A 58 12.78 15.14 12.71
CA ALA A 58 13.25 13.99 13.49
C ALA A 58 12.53 12.69 13.13
N ILE A 59 11.41 12.76 12.37
CA ILE A 59 10.64 11.59 11.95
C ILE A 59 11.42 10.74 10.93
N PRO A 60 11.93 11.30 9.81
CA PRO A 60 12.78 10.55 8.91
C PRO A 60 14.06 10.05 9.64
N GLY A 61 14.37 8.79 9.52
CA GLY A 61 15.53 8.18 10.22
C GLY A 61 15.29 7.83 11.70
N GLY A 62 14.03 7.87 12.17
CA GLY A 62 13.61 7.28 13.44
C GLY A 62 14.05 8.01 14.72
N ARG A 63 14.60 9.22 14.63
CA ARG A 63 15.06 10.00 15.82
C ARG A 63 13.91 10.43 16.71
N TRP A 64 12.69 10.52 16.19
CA TRP A 64 11.50 10.94 16.92
C TRP A 64 11.28 10.15 18.22
N GLN A 65 11.63 8.85 18.25
CA GLN A 65 11.48 7.97 19.42
C GLN A 65 12.35 8.36 20.61
N ARG A 66 13.41 9.14 20.38
CA ARG A 66 14.36 9.58 21.42
C ARG A 66 14.02 10.95 21.98
N GLU A 67 13.05 11.61 21.42
CA GLU A 67 12.64 12.95 21.85
C GLU A 67 11.81 12.88 23.13
N ALA A 68 12.06 13.81 24.06
CA ALA A 68 11.23 14.00 25.25
C ALA A 68 9.77 14.43 24.92
N ALA A 69 9.50 14.65 23.64
CA ALA A 69 8.21 15.06 23.09
C ALA A 69 7.29 13.88 22.74
N CYS A 70 7.62 12.65 23.14
CA CYS A 70 6.81 11.45 22.97
C CYS A 70 5.99 11.15 24.22
N VAL A 71 4.67 11.14 24.10
CA VAL A 71 3.77 10.74 25.18
C VAL A 71 3.05 9.45 24.80
N PRO A 72 3.18 8.36 25.59
CA PRO A 72 2.49 7.11 25.29
C PRO A 72 0.96 7.33 25.26
N CYS A 73 0.28 6.69 24.31
CA CYS A 73 -1.15 6.86 24.12
C CYS A 73 -1.81 5.57 23.61
N THR A 74 -3.12 5.56 23.69
CA THR A 74 -3.96 4.52 23.08
C THR A 74 -5.20 5.14 22.42
N LEU A 75 -5.73 4.47 21.40
CA LEU A 75 -6.98 4.86 20.76
C LEU A 75 -8.17 4.56 21.70
N ARG A 76 -9.05 5.52 21.87
CA ARG A 76 -10.32 5.33 22.54
C ARG A 76 -11.29 4.63 21.59
N LEU A 77 -11.89 3.50 22.03
CA LEU A 77 -12.75 2.68 21.17
C LEU A 77 -14.23 2.98 21.28
N ASP A 78 -14.66 3.79 22.27
CA ASP A 78 -16.06 4.14 22.42
C ASP A 78 -16.48 5.17 21.35
N ARG A 79 -17.51 4.80 20.61
CA ARG A 79 -18.04 5.61 19.50
C ARG A 79 -18.59 6.95 19.99
N GLY A 80 -18.36 7.99 19.20
CA GLY A 80 -18.81 9.35 19.49
C GLY A 80 -17.84 10.20 20.29
N ASN A 81 -16.69 9.63 20.71
CA ASN A 81 -15.60 10.36 21.36
C ASN A 81 -14.26 10.02 20.68
N GLN A 82 -14.01 10.66 19.56
CA GLN A 82 -12.80 10.44 18.77
C GLN A 82 -11.59 11.06 19.47
N ALA A 83 -10.92 10.28 20.28
CA ALA A 83 -9.78 10.75 21.07
C ALA A 83 -8.70 9.67 21.25
N LEU A 84 -7.47 10.14 21.50
CA LEU A 84 -6.42 9.34 22.10
C LEU A 84 -6.41 9.60 23.62
N VAL A 85 -6.23 8.55 24.40
CA VAL A 85 -6.00 8.65 25.84
C VAL A 85 -4.50 8.63 26.09
N LEU A 86 -3.98 9.65 26.78
CA LEU A 86 -2.57 9.70 27.16
C LEU A 86 -2.31 8.76 28.35
N LEU A 87 -1.25 7.97 28.24
CA LEU A 87 -0.86 6.97 29.25
C LEU A 87 0.27 7.51 30.16
N ASP A 88 0.29 8.83 30.39
CA ASP A 88 1.25 9.52 31.25
C ASP A 88 0.77 9.69 32.71
N GLY A 89 -0.36 9.04 33.07
CA GLY A 89 -1.00 9.17 34.38
C GLY A 89 -1.88 10.41 34.54
N SER A 90 -1.94 11.29 33.54
CA SER A 90 -2.76 12.53 33.61
C SER A 90 -4.25 12.29 33.35
N GLY A 91 -4.61 11.20 32.68
CA GLY A 91 -5.96 10.93 32.18
C GLY A 91 -6.43 11.90 31.08
N ARG A 92 -5.52 12.71 30.51
CA ARG A 92 -5.85 13.66 29.44
C ARG A 92 -6.15 12.94 28.14
N GLU A 93 -7.02 13.54 27.36
CA GLU A 93 -7.40 13.07 26.02
C GLU A 93 -6.96 14.08 24.96
N VAL A 94 -6.58 13.57 23.79
CA VAL A 94 -6.28 14.34 22.58
C VAL A 94 -7.35 14.05 21.56
N ALA A 95 -8.30 14.96 21.41
CA ALA A 95 -9.40 14.81 20.47
C ALA A 95 -8.94 15.10 19.03
N PHE A 96 -9.48 14.36 18.07
CA PHE A 96 -9.24 14.53 16.64
C PHE A 96 -10.53 14.29 15.83
N ASP A 97 -10.52 14.66 14.56
CA ASP A 97 -11.72 14.62 13.72
C ASP A 97 -11.64 13.54 12.64
N LEU A 98 -10.43 13.20 12.18
CA LEU A 98 -10.16 12.26 11.09
C LEU A 98 -8.79 11.61 11.31
N ALA A 99 -8.67 10.32 10.96
CA ALA A 99 -7.39 9.62 10.93
C ALA A 99 -6.82 9.53 9.51
N PHE A 100 -5.52 9.76 9.38
CA PHE A 100 -4.75 9.55 8.17
C PHE A 100 -3.66 8.50 8.45
N PRO A 101 -3.94 7.20 8.25
CA PRO A 101 -2.92 6.17 8.33
C PRO A 101 -1.90 6.35 7.19
N VAL A 102 -0.64 6.53 7.54
CA VAL A 102 0.50 6.58 6.61
C VAL A 102 1.42 5.43 6.98
N LEU A 103 0.84 4.23 6.99
CA LEU A 103 1.47 2.98 7.41
C LEU A 103 1.55 2.05 6.20
N HIS A 104 2.67 1.35 6.05
CA HIS A 104 2.85 0.42 4.93
C HIS A 104 2.98 -1.02 5.43
N GLY A 105 2.53 -1.97 4.59
CA GLY A 105 2.63 -3.40 4.86
C GLY A 105 1.74 -3.89 6.02
N ARG A 106 2.22 -4.90 6.72
CA ARG A 106 1.48 -5.59 7.79
C ARG A 106 1.05 -4.63 8.90
N ASN A 107 -0.19 -4.77 9.37
CA ASN A 107 -0.89 -3.93 10.35
C ASN A 107 -1.13 -2.49 9.88
N GLY A 108 -0.70 -2.12 8.67
CA GLY A 108 -0.94 -0.80 8.08
C GLY A 108 -1.89 -0.84 6.88
N GLU A 109 -1.65 -1.77 5.94
CA GLU A 109 -2.42 -1.90 4.69
C GLU A 109 -3.35 -3.11 4.66
N ASP A 110 -3.37 -3.94 5.70
CA ASP A 110 -4.09 -5.23 5.75
C ASP A 110 -5.49 -5.16 6.39
N GLY A 111 -5.96 -3.96 6.70
CA GLY A 111 -7.27 -3.76 7.34
C GLY A 111 -7.23 -3.74 8.87
N THR A 112 -6.11 -4.07 9.50
CA THR A 112 -6.00 -4.18 10.97
C THR A 112 -6.17 -2.82 11.65
N VAL A 113 -5.39 -1.81 11.27
CA VAL A 113 -5.51 -0.46 11.82
C VAL A 113 -6.82 0.20 11.38
N GLN A 114 -7.26 -0.06 10.15
CA GLN A 114 -8.55 0.42 9.65
C GLN A 114 -9.71 -0.13 10.48
N GLY A 115 -9.65 -1.42 10.85
CA GLY A 115 -10.65 -2.06 11.71
C GLY A 115 -10.73 -1.44 13.11
N ALA A 116 -9.59 -1.09 13.70
CA ALA A 116 -9.56 -0.39 14.99
C ALA A 116 -10.20 1.01 14.91
N LEU A 117 -9.92 1.76 13.82
CA LEU A 117 -10.49 3.08 13.57
C LEU A 117 -12.01 2.99 13.29
N GLU A 118 -12.43 2.05 12.44
CA GLU A 118 -13.85 1.83 12.13
C GLU A 118 -14.65 1.36 13.37
N LEU A 119 -14.06 0.51 14.22
CA LEU A 119 -14.65 0.09 15.50
C LEU A 119 -14.90 1.30 16.41
N ALA A 120 -13.93 2.21 16.50
CA ALA A 120 -14.03 3.46 17.24
C ALA A 120 -14.97 4.51 16.59
N GLY A 121 -15.47 4.26 15.37
CA GLY A 121 -16.29 5.21 14.62
C GLY A 121 -15.50 6.40 14.09
N VAL A 122 -14.19 6.23 13.86
CA VAL A 122 -13.29 7.26 13.35
C VAL A 122 -13.33 7.28 11.83
N PRO A 123 -13.66 8.41 11.18
CA PRO A 123 -13.45 8.58 9.74
C PRO A 123 -11.95 8.46 9.41
N LEU A 124 -11.65 7.86 8.26
CA LEU A 124 -10.24 7.65 7.89
C LEU A 124 -9.98 7.98 6.41
N VAL A 125 -8.77 8.43 6.13
CA VAL A 125 -8.26 8.63 4.78
C VAL A 125 -7.87 7.28 4.19
N GLY A 126 -8.40 6.98 3.00
CA GLY A 126 -8.04 5.76 2.26
C GLY A 126 -9.05 4.62 2.40
N CYS A 127 -8.60 3.44 2.04
CA CYS A 127 -9.39 2.22 2.05
C CYS A 127 -9.77 1.79 3.47
N GLY A 128 -10.98 1.23 3.63
CA GLY A 128 -11.43 0.66 4.89
C GLY A 128 -10.96 -0.78 5.11
N THR A 129 -11.43 -1.38 6.19
CA THR A 129 -11.02 -2.71 6.64
C THR A 129 -11.14 -3.78 5.55
N LEU A 130 -12.32 -3.89 4.92
CA LEU A 130 -12.57 -4.95 3.94
C LEU A 130 -11.68 -4.83 2.71
N SER A 131 -11.63 -3.64 2.08
CA SER A 131 -10.85 -3.45 0.87
C SER A 131 -9.34 -3.54 1.12
N SER A 132 -8.84 -3.07 2.26
CA SER A 132 -7.45 -3.23 2.66
C SER A 132 -7.07 -4.71 2.81
N ALA A 133 -7.89 -5.50 3.51
CA ALA A 133 -7.67 -6.93 3.67
C ALA A 133 -7.72 -7.69 2.33
N LEU A 134 -8.69 -7.36 1.46
CA LEU A 134 -8.81 -7.97 0.13
C LEU A 134 -7.63 -7.63 -0.79
N CYS A 135 -7.18 -6.37 -0.79
CA CYS A 135 -6.05 -5.94 -1.62
C CYS A 135 -4.71 -6.52 -1.15
N MET A 136 -4.55 -6.74 0.16
CA MET A 136 -3.36 -7.38 0.70
C MET A 136 -3.28 -8.87 0.32
N ASP A 137 -4.40 -9.56 0.19
CA ASP A 137 -4.48 -10.98 -0.15
C ASP A 137 -4.50 -11.17 -1.68
N LYS A 138 -3.36 -11.56 -2.24
CA LYS A 138 -3.17 -11.69 -3.70
C LYS A 138 -4.14 -12.69 -4.34
N ASP A 139 -4.41 -13.82 -3.69
CA ASP A 139 -5.32 -14.84 -4.22
C ASP A 139 -6.76 -14.32 -4.31
N ARG A 140 -7.23 -13.67 -3.24
CA ARG A 140 -8.60 -13.10 -3.20
C ARG A 140 -8.74 -11.91 -4.12
N ALA A 141 -7.73 -11.03 -4.19
CA ALA A 141 -7.70 -9.91 -5.13
C ALA A 141 -7.76 -10.38 -6.58
N HIS A 142 -6.97 -11.40 -6.95
CA HIS A 142 -7.00 -11.98 -8.30
C HIS A 142 -8.37 -12.59 -8.63
N LYS A 143 -8.98 -13.33 -7.72
CA LYS A 143 -10.32 -13.91 -7.92
C LYS A 143 -11.38 -12.84 -8.18
N LEU A 144 -11.38 -11.75 -7.41
CA LEU A 144 -12.30 -10.64 -7.61
C LEU A 144 -12.02 -9.87 -8.91
N ALA A 145 -10.77 -9.66 -9.26
CA ALA A 145 -10.37 -9.05 -10.52
C ALA A 145 -10.85 -9.89 -11.73
N ALA A 146 -10.68 -11.20 -11.67
CA ALA A 146 -11.15 -12.12 -12.72
C ALA A 146 -12.69 -12.08 -12.85
N LEU A 147 -13.44 -12.05 -11.74
CA LEU A 147 -14.89 -11.88 -11.74
C LEU A 147 -15.34 -10.54 -12.34
N ALA A 148 -14.52 -9.50 -12.21
CA ALA A 148 -14.74 -8.19 -12.83
C ALA A 148 -14.32 -8.14 -14.31
N GLY A 149 -13.90 -9.27 -14.90
CA GLY A 149 -13.53 -9.40 -16.31
C GLY A 149 -12.10 -8.94 -16.63
N VAL A 150 -11.25 -8.74 -15.63
CA VAL A 150 -9.84 -8.38 -15.82
C VAL A 150 -8.98 -9.62 -15.80
N ARG A 151 -8.07 -9.77 -16.77
CA ARG A 151 -7.12 -10.88 -16.78
C ARG A 151 -6.21 -10.82 -15.56
N VAL A 152 -6.00 -12.01 -14.96
CA VAL A 152 -5.04 -12.25 -13.87
C VAL A 152 -4.06 -13.33 -14.30
N PRO A 153 -2.87 -13.42 -13.69
CA PRO A 153 -1.97 -14.55 -13.90
C PRO A 153 -2.64 -15.87 -13.48
N ARG A 154 -2.35 -16.95 -14.20
CA ARG A 154 -2.71 -18.28 -13.71
C ARG A 154 -1.93 -18.57 -12.44
N SER A 155 -2.63 -18.99 -11.40
CA SER A 155 -2.00 -19.25 -10.11
C SER A 155 -2.61 -20.44 -9.38
N ARG A 156 -1.88 -20.95 -8.40
CA ARG A 156 -2.32 -21.99 -7.46
C ARG A 156 -1.93 -21.60 -6.05
N LEU A 157 -2.89 -21.68 -5.14
CA LEU A 157 -2.74 -21.41 -3.71
C LEU A 157 -2.36 -22.70 -2.99
N PHE A 158 -1.39 -22.62 -2.09
CA PHE A 158 -0.94 -23.73 -1.25
C PHE A 158 -0.77 -23.30 0.20
N PRO A 159 -1.31 -24.07 1.17
CA PRO A 159 -1.02 -23.92 2.60
C PRO A 159 0.35 -24.55 2.94
N GLU A 160 0.89 -24.22 4.12
CA GLU A 160 2.21 -24.70 4.57
C GLU A 160 2.28 -26.24 4.76
N ASP A 161 1.15 -26.88 5.04
CA ASP A 161 1.04 -28.33 5.26
C ASP A 161 0.80 -29.13 3.96
N CYS A 162 0.86 -28.51 2.78
CA CYS A 162 0.70 -29.18 1.50
C CYS A 162 1.87 -30.13 1.18
N ALA A 163 1.60 -31.19 0.44
CA ALA A 163 2.64 -32.09 -0.04
C ALA A 163 3.49 -31.42 -1.14
N PHE A 164 4.82 -31.52 -1.04
CA PHE A 164 5.72 -30.92 -2.04
C PHE A 164 5.46 -31.43 -3.47
N GLU A 165 4.96 -32.64 -3.61
CA GLU A 165 4.58 -33.23 -4.90
C GLU A 165 3.42 -32.48 -5.58
N GLU A 166 2.48 -31.94 -4.79
CA GLU A 166 1.39 -31.11 -5.32
C GLU A 166 1.92 -29.78 -5.87
N LEU A 167 2.88 -29.17 -5.14
CA LEU A 167 3.58 -27.96 -5.57
C LEU A 167 4.33 -28.21 -6.89
N ARG A 168 5.05 -29.34 -7.00
CA ARG A 168 5.78 -29.72 -8.19
C ARG A 168 4.85 -29.91 -9.40
N THR A 169 3.76 -30.63 -9.21
CA THR A 169 2.75 -30.86 -10.26
C THR A 169 2.12 -29.56 -10.74
N ALA A 170 1.81 -28.66 -9.82
CA ALA A 170 1.27 -27.34 -10.15
C ALA A 170 2.28 -26.48 -10.93
N ALA A 171 3.55 -26.49 -10.50
CA ALA A 171 4.63 -25.77 -11.18
C ALA A 171 4.83 -26.27 -12.62
N GLU A 172 4.82 -27.59 -12.84
CA GLU A 172 4.88 -28.20 -14.18
C GLU A 172 3.69 -27.80 -15.05
N THR A 173 2.49 -27.68 -14.46
CA THR A 173 1.26 -27.25 -15.16
C THR A 173 1.29 -25.76 -15.54
N LEU A 174 1.82 -24.91 -14.65
CA LEU A 174 1.97 -23.46 -14.90
C LEU A 174 3.04 -23.19 -15.95
N GLY A 175 4.10 -23.98 -15.97
CA GLY A 175 5.27 -23.81 -16.82
C GLY A 175 6.32 -22.90 -16.21
N TRP A 176 7.50 -22.87 -16.81
CA TRP A 176 8.64 -22.08 -16.38
C TRP A 176 8.90 -20.92 -17.36
N PRO A 177 9.36 -19.75 -16.90
CA PRO A 177 9.53 -19.38 -15.48
C PRO A 177 8.21 -19.14 -14.78
N LEU A 178 8.20 -19.27 -13.43
CA LEU A 178 7.07 -18.93 -12.57
C LEU A 178 7.54 -18.12 -11.34
N PHE A 179 6.59 -17.56 -10.61
CA PHE A 179 6.85 -16.91 -9.33
C PHE A 179 6.29 -17.72 -8.18
N VAL A 180 7.05 -17.79 -7.08
CA VAL A 180 6.58 -18.24 -5.76
C VAL A 180 6.48 -17.02 -4.89
N LYS A 181 5.27 -16.78 -4.32
CA LYS A 181 4.97 -15.55 -3.57
C LYS A 181 4.24 -15.88 -2.27
N PRO A 182 4.56 -15.27 -1.14
CA PRO A 182 3.64 -15.24 0.00
C PRO A 182 2.33 -14.54 -0.41
N VAL A 183 1.20 -15.00 0.09
CA VAL A 183 -0.11 -14.44 -0.28
C VAL A 183 -0.27 -13.01 0.24
N ARG A 184 0.14 -12.75 1.50
CA ARG A 184 -0.11 -11.50 2.23
C ARG A 184 1.19 -10.81 2.67
N ALA A 185 2.12 -10.62 1.73
CA ALA A 185 3.34 -9.86 1.95
C ALA A 185 3.47 -8.71 0.94
N GLY A 186 3.84 -7.54 1.43
CA GLY A 186 4.16 -6.36 0.64
C GLY A 186 5.63 -6.33 0.18
N SER A 187 6.00 -5.30 -0.59
CA SER A 187 7.39 -4.98 -0.98
C SER A 187 8.22 -6.13 -1.56
N SER A 188 7.57 -7.12 -2.17
CA SER A 188 8.22 -8.31 -2.76
C SER A 188 9.02 -9.17 -1.78
N PHE A 189 8.77 -9.07 -0.45
CA PHE A 189 9.39 -9.97 0.52
C PHE A 189 8.95 -11.41 0.29
N GLY A 190 9.93 -12.33 0.27
CA GLY A 190 9.69 -13.75 0.04
C GLY A 190 9.26 -14.12 -1.39
N VAL A 191 9.23 -13.16 -2.33
CA VAL A 191 8.92 -13.42 -3.74
C VAL A 191 10.18 -13.92 -4.44
N SER A 192 10.07 -15.07 -5.11
CA SER A 192 11.14 -15.69 -5.89
C SER A 192 10.68 -15.96 -7.31
N ARG A 193 11.49 -15.61 -8.30
CA ARG A 193 11.35 -16.08 -9.67
C ARG A 193 12.09 -17.40 -9.82
N VAL A 194 11.42 -18.39 -10.33
CA VAL A 194 11.90 -19.78 -10.47
C VAL A 194 11.96 -20.10 -11.95
N GLU A 195 13.18 -20.32 -12.44
CA GLU A 195 13.46 -20.59 -13.87
C GLU A 195 13.41 -22.08 -14.21
N GLU A 196 13.69 -22.94 -13.22
CA GLU A 196 13.82 -24.37 -13.39
C GLU A 196 13.41 -25.16 -12.14
N PRO A 197 13.04 -26.45 -12.25
CA PRO A 197 12.54 -27.25 -11.14
C PRO A 197 13.44 -27.28 -9.90
N ALA A 198 14.76 -27.23 -10.08
CA ALA A 198 15.73 -27.28 -8.95
C ALA A 198 15.60 -26.09 -8.00
N GLN A 199 15.09 -24.94 -8.46
CA GLN A 199 14.92 -23.72 -7.66
C GLN A 199 13.59 -23.68 -6.89
N LEU A 200 12.65 -24.61 -7.15
CA LEU A 200 11.31 -24.58 -6.56
C LEU A 200 11.33 -24.74 -5.04
N ALA A 201 12.04 -25.75 -4.52
CA ALA A 201 12.04 -26.02 -3.09
C ALA A 201 12.59 -24.87 -2.24
N PRO A 202 13.76 -24.27 -2.54
CA PRO A 202 14.25 -23.10 -1.78
C PRO A 202 13.34 -21.87 -1.91
N ALA A 203 12.66 -21.68 -3.06
CA ALA A 203 11.71 -20.58 -3.24
C ALA A 203 10.45 -20.76 -2.38
N VAL A 204 9.91 -21.97 -2.30
CA VAL A 204 8.77 -22.32 -1.44
C VAL A 204 9.11 -22.11 0.04
N GLU A 205 10.26 -22.59 0.48
CA GLU A 205 10.74 -22.39 1.86
C GLU A 205 10.92 -20.90 2.19
N ALA A 206 11.46 -20.12 1.25
CA ALA A 206 11.60 -18.68 1.43
C ALA A 206 10.26 -17.97 1.58
N ALA A 207 9.24 -18.36 0.79
CA ALA A 207 7.91 -17.76 0.84
C ALA A 207 7.16 -18.11 2.12
N PHE A 208 7.19 -19.36 2.59
CA PHE A 208 6.55 -19.79 3.84
C PHE A 208 7.13 -19.13 5.10
N ARG A 209 8.34 -18.59 5.05
CA ARG A 209 8.86 -17.76 6.17
C ARG A 209 8.10 -16.47 6.39
N HIS A 210 7.30 -16.04 5.41
CA HIS A 210 6.57 -14.76 5.44
C HIS A 210 5.05 -14.92 5.58
N ASP A 211 4.49 -16.06 5.15
CA ASP A 211 3.04 -16.33 5.24
C ASP A 211 2.80 -17.84 5.31
N GLY A 212 1.74 -18.27 6.01
CA GLY A 212 1.28 -19.66 6.03
C GLY A 212 0.62 -20.14 4.74
N GLU A 213 0.42 -19.23 3.76
CA GLU A 213 -0.11 -19.55 2.43
C GLU A 213 0.78 -18.92 1.35
N ILE A 214 1.03 -19.67 0.27
CA ILE A 214 1.82 -19.19 -0.86
C ILE A 214 1.07 -19.35 -2.19
N LEU A 215 1.41 -18.51 -3.16
CA LEU A 215 1.00 -18.66 -4.56
C LEU A 215 2.17 -19.14 -5.42
N LEU A 216 1.91 -20.15 -6.23
CA LEU A 216 2.66 -20.39 -7.46
C LEU A 216 1.94 -19.66 -8.59
N GLU A 217 2.63 -18.81 -9.32
CA GLU A 217 2.03 -17.93 -10.32
C GLU A 217 2.84 -17.90 -11.60
N GLU A 218 2.17 -17.98 -12.77
CA GLU A 218 2.86 -17.85 -14.07
C GLU A 218 3.59 -16.52 -14.20
N ALA A 219 4.75 -16.53 -14.82
CA ALA A 219 5.45 -15.29 -15.13
C ALA A 219 4.80 -14.62 -16.35
N ILE A 220 4.28 -13.41 -16.17
CA ILE A 220 3.72 -12.61 -17.25
C ILE A 220 4.86 -11.91 -18.00
N PRO A 221 5.01 -12.13 -19.32
CA PRO A 221 6.01 -11.43 -20.12
C PRO A 221 5.60 -9.98 -20.33
N GLY A 222 6.58 -9.07 -20.41
CA GLY A 222 6.36 -7.64 -20.58
C GLY A 222 6.96 -6.83 -19.46
N PHE A 223 6.31 -5.74 -19.08
CA PHE A 223 6.77 -4.83 -18.04
C PHE A 223 5.61 -4.37 -17.14
N GLU A 224 5.98 -3.92 -15.94
CA GLU A 224 5.02 -3.39 -14.98
C GLU A 224 4.63 -1.95 -15.31
N VAL A 225 3.33 -1.67 -15.24
CA VAL A 225 2.75 -0.34 -15.32
C VAL A 225 1.90 -0.09 -14.08
N GLY A 226 1.92 1.13 -13.57
CA GLY A 226 1.10 1.53 -12.44
C GLY A 226 0.09 2.60 -12.81
N CYS A 227 -1.02 2.64 -12.08
CA CYS A 227 -2.04 3.65 -12.26
C CYS A 227 -2.56 4.14 -10.90
N ALA A 228 -2.43 5.45 -10.63
CA ALA A 228 -2.97 6.07 -9.43
C ALA A 228 -4.47 6.34 -9.60
N VAL A 229 -5.28 5.92 -8.64
CA VAL A 229 -6.72 6.21 -8.59
C VAL A 229 -7.03 7.00 -7.31
N LEU A 230 -7.82 8.06 -7.42
CA LEU A 230 -8.23 8.97 -6.35
C LEU A 230 -9.74 9.18 -6.40
N GLY A 231 -10.42 9.01 -5.29
CA GLY A 231 -11.86 9.32 -5.17
C GLY A 231 -12.69 8.23 -4.50
N ASN A 232 -13.93 8.58 -4.19
CA ASN A 232 -14.94 7.67 -3.63
C ASN A 232 -15.93 7.25 -4.73
N ARG A 233 -16.90 8.09 -5.06
CA ARG A 233 -17.90 7.85 -6.14
C ARG A 233 -17.36 8.27 -7.49
N GLU A 234 -16.84 9.48 -7.57
CA GLU A 234 -16.18 9.99 -8.76
C GLU A 234 -14.67 9.73 -8.65
N LEU A 235 -14.11 9.17 -9.72
CA LEU A 235 -12.71 8.75 -9.74
C LEU A 235 -11.89 9.66 -10.64
N THR A 236 -10.88 10.27 -10.06
CA THR A 236 -9.78 10.91 -10.79
C THR A 236 -8.64 9.90 -10.94
N VAL A 237 -8.10 9.79 -12.15
CA VAL A 237 -7.04 8.83 -12.45
C VAL A 237 -5.78 9.59 -12.86
N GLY A 238 -4.66 9.23 -12.27
CA GLY A 238 -3.35 9.80 -12.58
C GLY A 238 -2.81 9.40 -13.95
N ALA A 239 -1.64 9.87 -14.29
CA ALA A 239 -0.89 9.34 -15.42
C ALA A 239 -0.49 7.88 -15.13
N VAL A 240 -0.41 7.07 -16.18
CA VAL A 240 0.19 5.73 -16.08
C VAL A 240 1.69 5.89 -15.97
N ASP A 241 2.32 5.15 -15.05
CA ASP A 241 3.79 5.03 -15.03
C ASP A 241 4.24 3.66 -15.56
N GLU A 242 5.53 3.56 -15.85
CA GLU A 242 6.21 2.37 -16.34
C GLU A 242 7.42 2.10 -15.47
N VAL A 243 7.60 0.86 -15.06
CA VAL A 243 8.81 0.39 -14.37
C VAL A 243 9.73 -0.29 -15.38
N GLU A 244 10.84 0.37 -15.71
CA GLU A 244 11.90 -0.19 -16.54
C GLU A 244 12.90 -0.95 -15.68
N LEU A 245 13.07 -2.23 -15.94
CA LEU A 245 13.99 -3.11 -15.23
C LEU A 245 15.23 -3.37 -16.03
N SER A 246 16.42 -3.11 -15.49
CA SER A 246 17.69 -3.46 -16.13
C SER A 246 17.99 -4.95 -16.09
N ARG A 247 17.34 -5.73 -15.22
CA ARG A 247 17.51 -7.18 -15.02
C ARG A 247 16.20 -7.92 -14.71
N GLY A 248 15.18 -7.77 -15.52
CA GLY A 248 14.03 -8.68 -15.63
C GLY A 248 13.10 -8.90 -14.43
N PHE A 249 13.40 -8.43 -13.20
CA PHE A 249 12.53 -8.58 -12.04
C PHE A 249 12.74 -7.48 -10.99
N PHE A 250 11.65 -6.88 -10.52
CA PHE A 250 11.62 -5.78 -9.54
C PHE A 250 11.57 -6.34 -8.12
N ASN A 251 12.71 -6.62 -7.53
CA ASN A 251 12.82 -7.13 -6.16
C ASN A 251 12.90 -5.99 -5.12
N TYR A 252 12.87 -6.35 -3.81
CA TYR A 252 12.95 -5.39 -2.70
C TYR A 252 14.18 -4.49 -2.76
N THR A 253 15.34 -5.04 -3.12
CA THR A 253 16.61 -4.29 -3.22
C THR A 253 16.60 -3.28 -4.37
N GLU A 254 15.70 -3.40 -5.34
CA GLU A 254 15.55 -2.48 -6.46
C GLU A 254 14.43 -1.45 -6.25
N LYS A 255 13.41 -1.78 -5.42
CA LYS A 255 12.24 -0.89 -5.18
C LYS A 255 12.60 0.41 -4.45
N TYR A 256 13.59 0.41 -3.58
CA TYR A 256 13.89 1.56 -2.73
C TYR A 256 15.16 2.33 -3.11
N PRO A 257 16.31 1.71 -3.43
CA PRO A 257 17.46 2.48 -3.92
C PRO A 257 17.45 2.79 -5.43
N LEU A 258 16.54 2.19 -6.23
CA LEU A 258 16.43 2.37 -7.70
C LEU A 258 17.79 2.27 -8.42
N GLN A 259 18.69 1.41 -7.93
CA GLN A 259 20.05 1.33 -8.47
C GLN A 259 20.12 0.74 -9.87
N THR A 260 19.09 -0.04 -10.26
CA THR A 260 19.06 -0.77 -11.54
C THR A 260 17.70 -0.69 -12.25
N SER A 261 16.76 0.12 -11.74
CA SER A 261 15.43 0.34 -12.32
C SER A 261 15.17 1.82 -12.54
N ALA A 262 14.42 2.17 -13.58
CA ALA A 262 13.96 3.53 -13.85
C ALA A 262 12.42 3.55 -13.86
N ILE A 263 11.84 4.63 -13.33
CA ILE A 263 10.39 4.86 -13.39
C ILE A 263 10.13 6.00 -14.35
N HIS A 264 9.36 5.71 -15.41
CA HIS A 264 8.93 6.71 -16.39
C HIS A 264 7.47 7.11 -16.11
N CYS A 265 7.24 8.35 -15.82
CA CYS A 265 5.90 8.92 -15.60
C CYS A 265 5.77 10.25 -16.38
N PRO A 266 4.93 10.32 -17.43
CA PRO A 266 4.09 9.24 -18.00
C PRO A 266 4.88 8.08 -18.61
N ALA A 267 4.22 6.89 -18.66
CA ALA A 267 4.75 5.70 -19.32
C ALA A 267 4.99 5.93 -20.83
N ARG A 268 5.99 5.26 -21.39
CA ARG A 268 6.38 5.33 -22.84
C ARG A 268 5.52 4.40 -23.70
N ILE A 269 4.20 4.49 -23.57
CA ILE A 269 3.20 3.66 -24.26
C ILE A 269 2.27 4.52 -25.12
N ALA A 270 1.54 3.87 -26.05
CA ALA A 270 0.56 4.57 -26.89
C ALA A 270 -0.56 5.18 -26.03
N PRO A 271 -1.05 6.41 -26.36
CA PRO A 271 -2.11 7.07 -25.59
C PRO A 271 -3.39 6.25 -25.43
N GLN A 272 -3.76 5.47 -26.45
CA GLN A 272 -4.91 4.56 -26.41
C GLN A 272 -4.71 3.47 -25.34
N LYS A 273 -3.51 2.89 -25.27
CA LYS A 273 -3.18 1.87 -24.28
C LYS A 273 -3.16 2.46 -22.86
N ALA A 274 -2.64 3.67 -22.69
CA ALA A 274 -2.71 4.38 -21.41
C ALA A 274 -4.17 4.64 -20.98
N ALA A 275 -5.08 4.93 -21.93
CA ALA A 275 -6.49 5.09 -21.64
C ALA A 275 -7.14 3.76 -21.20
N GLU A 276 -6.85 2.64 -21.88
CA GLU A 276 -7.32 1.30 -21.50
C GLU A 276 -6.85 0.91 -20.10
N ILE A 277 -5.57 1.14 -19.77
CA ILE A 277 -5.00 0.87 -18.44
C ILE A 277 -5.75 1.69 -17.37
N ARG A 278 -6.03 2.97 -17.61
CA ARG A 278 -6.76 3.82 -16.67
C ARG A 278 -8.20 3.32 -16.43
N GLU A 279 -8.90 2.88 -17.47
CA GLU A 279 -10.23 2.29 -17.31
C GLU A 279 -10.17 0.95 -16.56
N THR A 280 -9.20 0.09 -16.88
CA THR A 280 -8.96 -1.17 -16.15
C THR A 280 -8.68 -0.90 -14.67
N ALA A 281 -7.87 0.11 -14.35
CA ALA A 281 -7.59 0.50 -12.96
C ALA A 281 -8.85 0.94 -12.22
N LYS A 282 -9.77 1.67 -12.85
CA LYS A 282 -11.07 2.04 -12.24
C LYS A 282 -11.96 0.81 -11.98
N VAL A 283 -11.97 -0.16 -12.91
CA VAL A 283 -12.71 -1.42 -12.73
C VAL A 283 -12.18 -2.16 -11.52
N LEU A 284 -10.89 -2.35 -11.42
CA LEU A 284 -10.22 -3.03 -10.30
C LEU A 284 -10.45 -2.31 -8.98
N TYR A 285 -10.29 -0.99 -8.96
CA TYR A 285 -10.53 -0.15 -7.78
C TYR A 285 -11.94 -0.35 -7.21
N ARG A 286 -12.96 -0.38 -8.09
CA ARG A 286 -14.34 -0.62 -7.69
C ARG A 286 -14.60 -2.07 -7.29
N ALA A 287 -14.07 -3.02 -8.03
CA ALA A 287 -14.24 -4.46 -7.75
C ALA A 287 -13.67 -4.87 -6.39
N LEU A 288 -12.57 -4.23 -5.98
CA LEU A 288 -11.92 -4.47 -4.69
C LEU A 288 -12.48 -3.56 -3.56
N GLY A 289 -13.51 -2.75 -3.85
CA GLY A 289 -14.15 -1.87 -2.86
C GLY A 289 -13.24 -0.75 -2.34
N CYS A 290 -12.25 -0.34 -3.11
CA CYS A 290 -11.34 0.74 -2.75
C CYS A 290 -12.07 2.08 -2.64
N ARG A 291 -11.57 2.95 -1.77
CA ARG A 291 -12.01 4.33 -1.57
C ARG A 291 -10.83 5.23 -1.21
N GLY A 292 -11.02 6.55 -1.30
CA GLY A 292 -9.98 7.53 -1.05
C GLY A 292 -8.89 7.47 -2.11
N PHE A 293 -7.99 6.53 -2.03
CA PHE A 293 -6.90 6.36 -2.98
C PHE A 293 -6.32 4.95 -3.00
N ALA A 294 -5.76 4.55 -4.14
CA ALA A 294 -4.95 3.35 -4.28
C ALA A 294 -4.08 3.43 -5.54
N ARG A 295 -2.98 2.67 -5.57
CA ARG A 295 -2.21 2.41 -6.78
C ARG A 295 -2.50 1.00 -7.28
N VAL A 296 -2.96 0.91 -8.51
CA VAL A 296 -3.21 -0.35 -9.20
C VAL A 296 -1.98 -0.68 -10.04
N ASP A 297 -1.34 -1.79 -9.76
CA ASP A 297 -0.16 -2.27 -10.47
C ASP A 297 -0.56 -3.42 -11.41
N LEU A 298 -0.13 -3.33 -12.67
CA LEU A 298 -0.53 -4.17 -13.79
C LEU A 298 0.71 -4.57 -14.59
N PHE A 299 0.61 -5.65 -15.35
CA PHE A 299 1.58 -5.98 -16.39
C PHE A 299 1.00 -5.61 -17.76
N LEU A 300 1.85 -5.06 -18.62
CA LEU A 300 1.56 -4.86 -20.02
C LEU A 300 2.41 -5.83 -20.85
N THR A 301 1.75 -6.77 -21.54
CA THR A 301 2.44 -7.77 -22.34
C THR A 301 2.93 -7.17 -23.67
N PRO A 302 3.90 -7.82 -24.37
CA PRO A 302 4.39 -7.37 -25.68
C PRO A 302 3.31 -7.31 -26.77
N TRP A 303 2.25 -8.07 -26.62
CA TRP A 303 1.09 -8.06 -27.54
C TRP A 303 -0.05 -7.15 -27.09
N GLY A 304 0.20 -6.33 -26.04
CA GLY A 304 -0.72 -5.29 -25.59
C GLY A 304 -1.83 -5.73 -24.66
N GLU A 305 -1.73 -6.90 -24.05
CA GLU A 305 -2.68 -7.39 -23.06
C GLU A 305 -2.36 -6.79 -21.68
N ILE A 306 -3.42 -6.39 -20.94
CA ILE A 306 -3.33 -5.83 -19.58
C ILE A 306 -3.65 -6.95 -18.59
N VAL A 307 -2.74 -7.23 -17.67
CA VAL A 307 -2.88 -8.30 -16.66
C VAL A 307 -2.74 -7.69 -15.27
N PHE A 308 -3.68 -7.97 -14.37
CA PHE A 308 -3.66 -7.46 -13.02
C PHE A 308 -2.53 -8.10 -12.20
N ASN A 309 -1.81 -7.29 -11.43
CA ASN A 309 -0.80 -7.75 -10.47
C ASN A 309 -1.30 -7.57 -9.03
N GLU A 310 -1.38 -6.33 -8.55
CA GLU A 310 -1.79 -6.04 -7.16
C GLU A 310 -2.39 -4.63 -7.03
N VAL A 311 -3.02 -4.34 -5.89
CA VAL A 311 -3.44 -3.01 -5.49
C VAL A 311 -2.78 -2.65 -4.17
N ASN A 312 -2.15 -1.46 -4.12
CA ASN A 312 -1.57 -0.88 -2.93
C ASN A 312 -2.53 0.18 -2.37
N THR A 313 -3.13 -0.10 -1.23
CA THR A 313 -4.16 0.77 -0.61
C THR A 313 -3.56 1.96 0.14
N ILE A 314 -2.29 1.87 0.55
CA ILE A 314 -1.49 2.99 1.07
C ILE A 314 -0.15 3.01 0.33
N PRO A 315 -0.12 3.44 -0.95
CA PRO A 315 1.13 3.48 -1.71
C PRO A 315 2.11 4.46 -1.09
N GLY A 316 3.41 4.26 -1.34
CA GLY A 316 4.45 5.19 -0.88
C GLY A 316 4.07 6.64 -1.17
N PHE A 317 4.17 7.52 -0.17
CA PHE A 317 3.58 8.85 -0.19
C PHE A 317 4.60 9.96 0.13
N THR A 318 5.78 9.87 -0.47
CA THR A 318 6.73 11.00 -0.55
C THR A 318 6.49 11.80 -1.82
N PRO A 319 6.95 13.07 -1.93
CA PRO A 319 6.84 13.85 -3.18
C PRO A 319 7.46 13.18 -4.41
N HIS A 320 8.35 12.21 -4.22
CA HIS A 320 9.04 11.45 -5.27
C HIS A 320 8.50 10.04 -5.49
N SER A 321 7.55 9.58 -4.66
CA SER A 321 6.92 8.27 -4.79
C SER A 321 6.06 8.18 -6.06
N ARG A 322 5.84 6.95 -6.57
CA ARG A 322 5.11 6.67 -7.82
C ARG A 322 3.71 7.30 -7.82
N TYR A 323 2.91 7.06 -6.77
CA TYR A 323 1.53 7.56 -6.69
C TYR A 323 1.46 9.10 -6.78
N PRO A 324 2.18 9.88 -5.96
CA PRO A 324 2.22 11.34 -6.11
C PRO A 324 2.78 11.82 -7.44
N ALA A 325 3.75 11.12 -8.03
CA ALA A 325 4.30 11.46 -9.35
C ALA A 325 3.26 11.32 -10.46
N MET A 326 2.47 10.22 -10.44
CA MET A 326 1.35 10.00 -11.38
C MET A 326 0.28 11.08 -11.25
N MET A 327 -0.08 11.48 -10.02
CA MET A 327 -1.09 12.51 -9.79
C MET A 327 -0.56 13.90 -10.20
N ARG A 328 0.70 14.21 -9.95
CA ARG A 328 1.34 15.45 -10.41
C ARG A 328 1.38 15.54 -11.93
N ALA A 329 1.68 14.43 -12.62
CA ALA A 329 1.65 14.36 -14.09
C ALA A 329 0.22 14.56 -14.66
N ALA A 330 -0.81 14.28 -13.86
CA ALA A 330 -2.21 14.57 -14.17
C ALA A 330 -2.67 15.97 -13.70
N GLY A 331 -1.77 16.84 -13.25
CA GLY A 331 -2.07 18.22 -12.87
C GLY A 331 -2.47 18.42 -11.40
N ILE A 332 -2.28 17.43 -10.52
CA ILE A 332 -2.59 17.53 -9.08
C ILE A 332 -1.27 17.61 -8.28
N PRO A 333 -0.87 18.80 -7.84
CA PRO A 333 0.33 18.97 -7.00
C PRO A 333 0.20 18.26 -5.65
N PHE A 334 1.32 17.90 -5.03
CA PHE A 334 1.35 17.09 -3.82
C PHE A 334 0.55 17.71 -2.65
N ARG A 335 0.66 19.03 -2.42
CA ARG A 335 -0.12 19.73 -1.38
C ARG A 335 -1.62 19.65 -1.62
N GLU A 336 -2.04 19.80 -2.87
CA GLU A 336 -3.45 19.66 -3.26
C GLU A 336 -3.92 18.22 -3.11
N LEU A 337 -3.06 17.24 -3.47
CA LEU A 337 -3.35 15.82 -3.30
C LEU A 337 -3.61 15.47 -1.83
N VAL A 338 -2.75 15.91 -0.90
CA VAL A 338 -2.96 15.72 0.55
C VAL A 338 -4.30 16.31 0.99
N SER A 339 -4.63 17.52 0.53
CA SER A 339 -5.91 18.18 0.89
C SER A 339 -7.13 17.43 0.33
N ARG A 340 -7.06 16.95 -0.91
CA ARG A 340 -8.15 16.14 -1.52
C ARG A 340 -8.37 14.82 -0.79
N LEU A 341 -7.28 14.16 -0.36
CA LEU A 341 -7.36 12.93 0.42
C LEU A 341 -8.05 13.13 1.77
N ILE A 342 -7.70 14.19 2.48
CA ILE A 342 -8.34 14.55 3.74
C ILE A 342 -9.84 14.83 3.53
N GLN A 343 -10.19 15.55 2.46
CA GLN A 343 -11.59 15.82 2.12
C GLN A 343 -12.37 14.53 1.83
N LEU A 344 -11.82 13.62 1.02
CA LEU A 344 -12.43 12.33 0.71
C LEU A 344 -12.63 11.47 1.96
N GLY A 345 -11.68 11.50 2.91
CA GLY A 345 -11.83 10.81 4.19
C GLY A 345 -12.92 11.39 5.08
N ALA A 346 -13.18 12.70 4.98
CA ALA A 346 -14.22 13.40 5.74
C ALA A 346 -15.63 13.24 5.14
N GLU A 347 -15.78 12.71 3.91
CA GLU A 347 -17.07 12.42 3.28
C GLU A 347 -17.74 11.15 3.82
N LEU A 348 -17.05 10.40 4.65
CA LEU A 348 -17.43 9.09 5.15
C LEU A 348 -17.82 9.14 6.62
#